data_6911675b4866fce99764ac8ad7082d76
#
_entry.id   6911675b4866fce99764ac8ad7082d76
#
_cell.length_a   1.000
_cell.length_b   1.000
_cell.length_c   1.000
_cell.angle_alpha   90.00
_cell.angle_beta   90.00
_cell.angle_gamma   90.00
#
_symmetry.space_group_name_H-M   'P 1'
#
loop_
_entity.id
_entity.type
_entity.pdbx_description
1 polymer ?
#
loop_
_entity_poly.entity_id
_entity_poly.type
_entity_poly.pdbx_seq_one_letter_code
_entity_poly.pdbx_strand_id
1 'polypeptide(L)'
;MSEVVATMSPMPNNSFKSLTKFFKTPKGLLVIALALLIPLAGAHSGFAVVAPGVAAAAIAAMLVDAPILRYRDKEWSFPSGALLTGLLVAMVLSPFGSWKVAAATAAIGVLSKYVARGRSANVFNPAALALVVSYFVFDTGHSWWGALPELPVPALALLFATGVFIADRVKKMPAVLAFLGVHFLLFTITAFVGDAAKVAEMYREPDLHAALFFAFFMVTDPPTSPPKARDQIGFGVITAVVSYLVFELVGAVYFLLAGLLVANVWEGGRRYRLRALRTAQ
;
A
#
# COMPACT_ATOMS: atom_id res chain seq x y z
N MET A 1 19.69 31.34 -53.58
CA MET A 1 19.11 31.42 -52.20
C MET A 1 17.89 30.50 -52.18
N SER A 2 18.05 29.30 -51.73
CA SER A 2 17.00 28.33 -51.56
C SER A 2 16.82 28.05 -50.07
N GLU A 3 15.69 28.49 -49.54
CA GLU A 3 15.30 28.28 -48.15
C GLU A 3 15.09 26.79 -47.85
N VAL A 4 15.87 26.29 -46.88
CA VAL A 4 15.64 24.97 -46.30
C VAL A 4 14.56 25.14 -45.24
N VAL A 5 13.33 24.84 -45.63
CA VAL A 5 12.20 24.67 -44.67
C VAL A 5 12.45 23.36 -43.95
N ALA A 6 12.91 23.44 -42.70
CA ALA A 6 12.97 22.29 -41.80
C ALA A 6 11.54 21.85 -41.45
N THR A 7 11.06 20.80 -42.06
CA THR A 7 9.81 20.15 -41.68
C THR A 7 10.02 19.48 -40.31
N MET A 8 9.48 20.12 -39.26
CA MET A 8 9.30 19.48 -37.94
C MET A 8 8.36 18.29 -38.11
N SER A 9 8.91 17.09 -38.06
CA SER A 9 8.14 15.87 -37.96
C SER A 9 7.27 15.89 -36.71
N PRO A 10 5.98 15.58 -36.79
CA PRO A 10 5.13 15.53 -35.59
C PRO A 10 5.66 14.45 -34.63
N MET A 11 5.85 14.82 -33.37
CA MET A 11 6.25 13.88 -32.31
C MET A 11 5.33 12.68 -32.31
N PRO A 12 5.84 11.46 -32.18
CA PRO A 12 5.03 10.25 -32.31
C PRO A 12 3.98 10.18 -31.20
N ASN A 13 2.73 9.99 -31.61
CA ASN A 13 1.50 9.86 -30.82
C ASN A 13 1.50 8.61 -29.87
N ASN A 14 2.69 8.09 -29.54
CA ASN A 14 2.90 6.87 -28.72
C ASN A 14 2.79 7.13 -27.21
N SER A 15 3.03 8.36 -26.76
CA SER A 15 3.01 8.67 -25.31
C SER A 15 1.59 8.64 -24.72
N PHE A 16 0.60 9.17 -25.46
CA PHE A 16 -0.81 9.11 -25.01
C PHE A 16 -1.36 7.69 -25.02
N LYS A 17 -1.02 6.87 -26.01
CA LYS A 17 -1.42 5.45 -26.04
C LYS A 17 -0.78 4.64 -24.92
N SER A 18 0.42 5.02 -24.47
CA SER A 18 1.11 4.40 -23.34
C SER A 18 0.43 4.74 -22.00
N LEU A 19 0.04 6.00 -21.80
CA LEU A 19 -0.66 6.46 -20.59
C LEU A 19 -2.05 5.80 -20.46
N THR A 20 -2.83 5.77 -21.52
CA THR A 20 -4.15 5.12 -21.50
C THR A 20 -4.06 3.61 -21.24
N LYS A 21 -3.01 2.95 -21.74
CA LYS A 21 -2.75 1.55 -21.39
C LYS A 21 -2.37 1.39 -19.92
N PHE A 22 -1.55 2.28 -19.37
CA PHE A 22 -1.17 2.24 -17.96
C PHE A 22 -2.39 2.33 -17.04
N PHE A 23 -3.29 3.28 -17.26
CA PHE A 23 -4.49 3.45 -16.43
C PHE A 23 -5.50 2.29 -16.52
N LYS A 24 -5.36 1.40 -17.51
CA LYS A 24 -6.11 0.13 -17.58
C LYS A 24 -5.46 -1.01 -16.79
N THR A 25 -4.22 -0.84 -16.33
CA THR A 25 -3.54 -1.84 -15.50
C THR A 25 -4.01 -1.77 -14.04
N PRO A 26 -3.90 -2.85 -13.25
CA PRO A 26 -4.20 -2.82 -11.83
C PRO A 26 -3.46 -1.72 -11.06
N LYS A 27 -2.18 -1.46 -11.40
CA LYS A 27 -1.40 -0.36 -10.79
C LYS A 27 -1.96 1.01 -11.15
N GLY A 28 -2.32 1.23 -12.41
CA GLY A 28 -2.91 2.48 -12.86
C GLY A 28 -4.27 2.74 -12.21
N LEU A 29 -5.10 1.71 -12.08
CA LEU A 29 -6.38 1.81 -11.38
C LEU A 29 -6.20 2.14 -9.89
N LEU A 30 -5.19 1.55 -9.25
CA LEU A 30 -4.86 1.88 -7.86
C LEU A 30 -4.37 3.34 -7.73
N VAL A 31 -3.56 3.85 -8.67
CA VAL A 31 -3.17 5.27 -8.70
C VAL A 31 -4.41 6.17 -8.81
N ILE A 32 -5.36 5.83 -9.68
CA ILE A 32 -6.62 6.59 -9.81
C ILE A 32 -7.41 6.55 -8.50
N ALA A 33 -7.53 5.37 -7.87
CA ALA A 33 -8.23 5.24 -6.60
C ALA A 33 -7.63 6.14 -5.52
N LEU A 34 -6.31 6.09 -5.32
CA LEU A 34 -5.63 6.95 -4.35
C LEU A 34 -5.72 8.43 -4.74
N ALA A 35 -5.64 8.76 -6.03
CA ALA A 35 -5.79 10.13 -6.52
C ALA A 35 -7.21 10.69 -6.31
N LEU A 36 -8.22 9.86 -6.15
CA LEU A 36 -9.57 10.26 -5.75
C LEU A 36 -9.71 10.43 -4.23
N LEU A 37 -9.10 9.53 -3.45
CA LEU A 37 -9.17 9.56 -1.99
C LEU A 37 -8.38 10.73 -1.40
N ILE A 38 -7.17 11.02 -1.92
CA ILE A 38 -6.29 12.10 -1.41
C ILE A 38 -6.96 13.47 -1.42
N PRO A 39 -7.59 13.96 -2.52
CA PRO A 39 -8.28 15.25 -2.51
C PRO A 39 -9.46 15.30 -1.56
N LEU A 40 -10.21 14.20 -1.41
CA LEU A 40 -11.33 14.13 -0.47
C LEU A 40 -10.85 14.25 0.98
N ALA A 41 -9.85 13.48 1.36
CA ALA A 41 -9.24 13.60 2.68
C ALA A 41 -8.57 14.97 2.88
N GLY A 42 -7.89 15.48 1.84
CA GLY A 42 -7.24 16.79 1.87
C GLY A 42 -8.21 17.96 1.98
N ALA A 43 -9.42 17.84 1.43
CA ALA A 43 -10.46 18.86 1.58
C ALA A 43 -10.92 18.99 3.05
N HIS A 44 -10.91 17.91 3.81
CA HIS A 44 -11.22 17.92 5.24
C HIS A 44 -10.03 18.38 6.09
N SER A 45 -8.86 17.75 5.93
CA SER A 45 -7.65 18.04 6.73
C SER A 45 -6.94 19.35 6.34
N GLY A 46 -7.31 19.96 5.21
CA GLY A 46 -6.68 21.14 4.63
C GLY A 46 -5.55 20.78 3.65
N PHE A 47 -5.66 21.26 2.41
CA PHE A 47 -4.67 20.97 1.35
C PHE A 47 -3.27 21.50 1.70
N ALA A 48 -3.15 22.63 2.39
CA ALA A 48 -1.86 23.18 2.81
C ALA A 48 -1.13 22.25 3.78
N VAL A 49 -1.86 21.43 4.55
CA VAL A 49 -1.32 20.48 5.52
C VAL A 49 -0.89 19.19 4.81
N VAL A 50 -1.74 18.63 3.95
CA VAL A 50 -1.50 17.29 3.36
C VAL A 50 -0.57 17.33 2.16
N ALA A 51 -0.63 18.38 1.33
CA ALA A 51 0.09 18.43 0.06
C ALA A 51 1.61 18.34 0.19
N PRO A 52 2.28 19.00 1.16
CA PRO A 52 3.73 18.88 1.30
C PRO A 52 4.19 17.45 1.56
N GLY A 53 3.52 16.71 2.45
CA GLY A 53 3.83 15.31 2.78
C GLY A 53 3.60 14.38 1.59
N VAL A 54 2.45 14.51 0.92
CA VAL A 54 2.10 13.70 -0.26
C VAL A 54 3.09 13.95 -1.40
N ALA A 55 3.36 15.22 -1.72
CA ALA A 55 4.29 15.57 -2.80
C ALA A 55 5.71 15.08 -2.47
N ALA A 56 6.20 15.33 -1.25
CA ALA A 56 7.53 14.92 -0.85
C ALA A 56 7.71 13.40 -0.88
N ALA A 57 6.76 12.62 -0.37
CA ALA A 57 6.80 11.17 -0.39
C ALA A 57 6.75 10.61 -1.82
N ALA A 58 5.84 11.12 -2.67
CA ALA A 58 5.72 10.69 -4.05
C ALA A 58 6.98 11.01 -4.87
N ILE A 59 7.48 12.26 -4.78
CA ILE A 59 8.68 12.70 -5.50
C ILE A 59 9.92 11.94 -5.03
N ALA A 60 10.14 11.82 -3.71
CA ALA A 60 11.28 11.10 -3.17
C ALA A 60 11.29 9.63 -3.60
N ALA A 61 10.14 8.96 -3.53
CA ALA A 61 9.99 7.59 -4.00
C ALA A 61 10.36 7.45 -5.48
N MET A 62 9.84 8.33 -6.34
CA MET A 62 10.11 8.29 -7.78
C MET A 62 11.57 8.63 -8.10
N LEU A 63 12.17 9.60 -7.42
CA LEU A 63 13.57 9.99 -7.63
C LEU A 63 14.55 8.87 -7.24
N VAL A 64 14.21 8.07 -6.23
CA VAL A 64 15.02 6.90 -5.83
C VAL A 64 14.85 5.74 -6.83
N ASP A 65 13.63 5.46 -7.27
CA ASP A 65 13.32 4.30 -8.12
C ASP A 65 13.78 4.49 -9.58
N ALA A 66 13.60 5.70 -10.14
CA ALA A 66 13.85 5.98 -11.57
C ALA A 66 15.28 5.66 -12.01
N PRO A 67 16.35 6.13 -11.31
CA PRO A 67 17.72 5.80 -11.70
C PRO A 67 18.04 4.31 -11.54
N ILE A 68 17.47 3.63 -10.52
CA ILE A 68 17.67 2.19 -10.32
C ILE A 68 17.02 1.41 -11.46
N LEU A 69 15.78 1.76 -11.84
CA LEU A 69 15.10 1.16 -13.00
C LEU A 69 15.90 1.39 -14.29
N ARG A 70 16.36 2.61 -14.52
CA ARG A 70 17.17 2.95 -15.70
C ARG A 70 18.46 2.14 -15.78
N TYR A 71 19.15 1.97 -14.66
CA TYR A 71 20.38 1.17 -14.59
C TYR A 71 20.09 -0.32 -14.85
N ARG A 72 19.02 -0.86 -14.25
CA ARG A 72 18.66 -2.28 -14.31
C ARG A 72 18.09 -2.67 -15.67
N ASP A 73 17.11 -1.91 -16.16
CA ASP A 73 16.31 -2.27 -17.33
C ASP A 73 16.89 -1.68 -18.65
N LYS A 74 17.93 -0.81 -18.53
CA LYS A 74 18.59 -0.09 -19.64
C LYS A 74 17.69 0.88 -20.41
N GLU A 75 16.45 1.01 -20.00
CA GLU A 75 15.43 1.90 -20.58
C GLU A 75 14.80 2.79 -19.51
N TRP A 76 14.30 3.97 -19.93
CA TRP A 76 13.53 4.82 -19.05
C TRP A 76 12.11 4.29 -18.93
N SER A 77 11.70 3.90 -17.73
CA SER A 77 10.34 3.50 -17.41
C SER A 77 9.77 4.35 -16.28
N PHE A 78 8.47 4.63 -16.36
CA PHE A 78 7.80 5.40 -15.30
C PHE A 78 7.76 4.59 -13.99
N PRO A 79 8.28 5.15 -12.87
CA PRO A 79 8.41 4.43 -11.60
C PRO A 79 7.07 4.32 -10.85
N SER A 80 6.06 3.73 -11.50
CA SER A 80 4.68 3.63 -11.00
C SER A 80 4.56 2.90 -9.66
N GLY A 81 5.41 1.89 -9.45
CA GLY A 81 5.44 1.16 -8.18
C GLY A 81 6.01 1.98 -7.02
N ALA A 82 6.91 2.93 -7.32
CA ALA A 82 7.44 3.86 -6.32
C ALA A 82 6.40 4.95 -6.00
N LEU A 83 5.74 5.48 -7.03
CA LEU A 83 4.64 6.43 -6.83
C LEU A 83 3.59 5.85 -5.87
N LEU A 84 3.13 4.62 -6.11
CA LEU A 84 2.17 3.95 -5.22
C LEU A 84 2.71 3.80 -3.79
N THR A 85 3.98 3.42 -3.64
CA THR A 85 4.62 3.31 -2.32
C THR A 85 4.62 4.67 -1.61
N GLY A 86 5.00 5.76 -2.30
CA GLY A 86 5.00 7.10 -1.75
C GLY A 86 3.61 7.60 -1.34
N LEU A 87 2.60 7.38 -2.19
CA LEU A 87 1.22 7.76 -1.89
C LEU A 87 0.68 7.00 -0.67
N LEU A 88 0.86 5.68 -0.61
CA LEU A 88 0.42 4.87 0.53
C LEU A 88 1.12 5.29 1.83
N VAL A 89 2.43 5.53 1.79
CA VAL A 89 3.20 6.03 2.94
C VAL A 89 2.63 7.36 3.43
N ALA A 90 2.41 8.33 2.52
CA ALA A 90 1.87 9.64 2.88
C ALA A 90 0.47 9.55 3.48
N MET A 91 -0.40 8.67 2.96
CA MET A 91 -1.78 8.51 3.42
C MET A 91 -1.90 7.82 4.78
N VAL A 92 -0.87 7.11 5.22
CA VAL A 92 -0.82 6.43 6.53
C VAL A 92 -0.12 7.26 7.59
N LEU A 93 0.98 7.95 7.25
CA LEU A 93 1.65 8.87 8.19
C LEU A 93 0.77 10.06 8.56
N SER A 94 1.05 10.67 9.72
CA SER A 94 0.34 11.90 10.12
C SER A 94 0.57 13.02 9.08
N PRO A 95 -0.48 13.69 8.60
CA PRO A 95 -0.36 14.80 7.68
C PRO A 95 0.26 16.04 8.34
N PHE A 96 0.22 16.12 9.67
CA PHE A 96 0.86 17.18 10.47
C PHE A 96 2.34 16.92 10.72
N GLY A 97 2.85 15.75 10.32
CA GLY A 97 4.26 15.40 10.44
C GLY A 97 5.17 16.15 9.44
N SER A 98 6.49 16.03 9.65
CA SER A 98 7.46 16.64 8.75
C SER A 98 7.42 15.98 7.36
N TRP A 99 7.30 16.80 6.30
CA TRP A 99 7.40 16.32 4.92
C TRP A 99 8.74 15.63 4.63
N LYS A 100 9.82 15.99 5.36
CA LYS A 100 11.14 15.33 5.24
C LYS A 100 11.07 13.88 5.72
N VAL A 101 10.32 13.62 6.79
CA VAL A 101 10.11 12.26 7.31
C VAL A 101 9.27 11.45 6.33
N ALA A 102 8.22 12.04 5.75
CA ALA A 102 7.43 11.38 4.71
C ALA A 102 8.28 10.99 3.49
N ALA A 103 9.16 11.90 3.04
CA ALA A 103 10.10 11.65 1.96
C ALA A 103 11.10 10.53 2.30
N ALA A 104 11.72 10.58 3.49
CA ALA A 104 12.66 9.56 3.95
C ALA A 104 11.99 8.18 4.09
N THR A 105 10.80 8.13 4.68
CA THR A 105 10.02 6.89 4.79
C THR A 105 9.69 6.29 3.42
N ALA A 106 9.25 7.11 2.47
CA ALA A 106 8.98 6.66 1.12
C ALA A 106 10.23 6.14 0.40
N ALA A 107 11.38 6.80 0.58
CA ALA A 107 12.67 6.35 0.06
C ALA A 107 13.09 4.99 0.65
N ILE A 108 12.94 4.79 1.97
CA ILE A 108 13.16 3.49 2.65
C ILE A 108 12.28 2.42 2.01
N GLY A 109 10.99 2.70 1.77
CA GLY A 109 10.07 1.77 1.13
C GLY A 109 10.52 1.37 -0.28
N VAL A 110 11.00 2.29 -1.07
CA VAL A 110 11.53 2.01 -2.41
C VAL A 110 12.80 1.18 -2.33
N LEU A 111 13.76 1.56 -1.49
CA LEU A 111 15.02 0.83 -1.33
C LEU A 111 14.78 -0.60 -0.84
N SER A 112 13.80 -0.83 0.03
CA SER A 112 13.45 -2.17 0.52
C SER A 112 13.09 -3.15 -0.60
N LYS A 113 12.54 -2.69 -1.72
CA LYS A 113 12.24 -3.52 -2.91
C LYS A 113 13.49 -4.15 -3.52
N TYR A 114 14.64 -3.50 -3.33
CA TYR A 114 15.91 -3.95 -3.92
C TYR A 114 16.73 -4.77 -2.94
N VAL A 115 16.68 -4.43 -1.65
CA VAL A 115 17.41 -5.13 -0.58
C VAL A 115 16.69 -6.41 -0.19
N ALA A 116 15.38 -6.34 0.10
CA ALA A 116 14.57 -7.48 0.52
C ALA A 116 13.82 -8.10 -0.68
N ARG A 117 14.57 -8.49 -1.71
CA ARG A 117 14.03 -9.05 -2.94
C ARG A 117 14.33 -10.54 -3.05
N GLY A 118 13.28 -11.34 -3.22
CA GLY A 118 13.42 -12.70 -3.71
C GLY A 118 13.71 -12.72 -5.23
N ARG A 119 14.07 -13.89 -5.77
CA ARG A 119 14.40 -14.03 -7.21
C ARG A 119 13.30 -13.58 -8.18
N SER A 120 12.03 -13.50 -7.75
CA SER A 120 10.89 -13.17 -8.63
C SER A 120 10.05 -12.00 -8.20
N ALA A 121 10.07 -11.63 -6.91
CA ALA A 121 9.21 -10.60 -6.37
C ALA A 121 9.78 -10.03 -5.06
N ASN A 122 9.24 -8.90 -4.61
CA ASN A 122 9.54 -8.35 -3.30
C ASN A 122 9.09 -9.34 -2.22
N VAL A 123 9.86 -9.44 -1.14
CA VAL A 123 9.46 -10.23 0.04
C VAL A 123 8.41 -9.45 0.81
N PHE A 124 8.67 -8.20 1.15
CA PHE A 124 7.79 -7.34 1.94
C PHE A 124 7.01 -6.35 1.11
N ASN A 125 5.82 -5.99 1.58
CA ASN A 125 5.13 -4.80 1.10
C ASN A 125 5.98 -3.56 1.44
N PRO A 126 6.41 -2.77 0.43
CA PRO A 126 7.38 -1.71 0.64
C PRO A 126 6.87 -0.58 1.54
N ALA A 127 5.58 -0.22 1.41
CA ALA A 127 4.97 0.81 2.25
C ALA A 127 4.86 0.32 3.71
N ALA A 128 4.42 -0.92 3.92
CA ALA A 128 4.29 -1.49 5.26
C ALA A 128 5.64 -1.55 5.98
N LEU A 129 6.69 -2.04 5.30
CA LEU A 129 8.02 -2.10 5.89
C LEU A 129 8.56 -0.71 6.23
N ALA A 130 8.42 0.25 5.31
CA ALA A 130 8.88 1.61 5.54
C ALA A 130 8.18 2.29 6.71
N LEU A 131 6.86 2.10 6.84
CA LEU A 131 6.07 2.67 7.93
C LEU A 131 6.48 2.08 9.29
N VAL A 132 6.71 0.76 9.37
CA VAL A 132 7.21 0.15 10.60
C VAL A 132 8.62 0.64 10.92
N VAL A 133 9.52 0.70 9.93
CA VAL A 133 10.87 1.23 10.15
C VAL A 133 10.84 2.69 10.60
N SER A 134 9.99 3.53 10.00
CA SER A 134 9.89 4.95 10.35
C SER A 134 9.35 5.16 11.77
N TYR A 135 8.49 4.29 12.26
CA TYR A 135 8.05 4.30 13.66
C TYR A 135 9.25 4.21 14.62
N PHE A 136 10.17 3.25 14.38
CA PHE A 136 11.33 3.05 15.24
C PHE A 136 12.46 4.07 15.03
N VAL A 137 12.62 4.61 13.82
CA VAL A 137 13.75 5.50 13.47
C VAL A 137 13.40 6.97 13.68
N PHE A 138 12.16 7.34 13.40
CA PHE A 138 11.72 8.74 13.40
C PHE A 138 10.61 9.02 14.43
N ASP A 139 10.22 8.03 15.23
CA ASP A 139 9.13 8.12 16.21
C ASP A 139 7.81 8.62 15.57
N THR A 140 7.45 8.03 14.43
CA THR A 140 6.27 8.45 13.67
C THR A 140 5.02 7.74 14.13
N GLY A 141 3.91 8.48 14.31
CA GLY A 141 2.57 7.92 14.44
C GLY A 141 1.95 7.56 13.08
N HIS A 142 0.97 6.66 13.11
CA HIS A 142 0.13 6.32 11.96
C HIS A 142 -1.27 6.89 12.18
N SER A 143 -1.70 7.81 11.31
CA SER A 143 -3.03 8.46 11.44
C SER A 143 -4.07 7.88 10.48
N TRP A 144 -3.63 7.19 9.42
CA TRP A 144 -4.51 6.62 8.37
C TRP A 144 -5.48 7.65 7.76
N TRP A 145 -5.10 8.95 7.74
CA TRP A 145 -5.97 10.01 7.26
C TRP A 145 -6.48 9.79 5.83
N GLY A 146 -5.71 9.09 5.00
CA GLY A 146 -6.12 8.70 3.65
C GLY A 146 -7.26 7.68 3.61
N ALA A 147 -7.59 7.05 4.73
CA ALA A 147 -8.74 6.16 4.88
C ALA A 147 -10.07 6.91 5.10
N LEU A 148 -10.05 8.25 5.09
CA LEU A 148 -11.22 9.13 5.21
C LEU A 148 -11.98 9.02 6.57
N PRO A 149 -11.29 8.86 7.74
CA PRO A 149 -11.96 8.56 8.99
C PRO A 149 -12.86 9.70 9.50
N GLU A 150 -12.58 10.95 9.13
CA GLU A 150 -13.30 12.13 9.62
C GLU A 150 -14.39 12.61 8.64
N LEU A 151 -14.70 11.82 7.63
CA LEU A 151 -15.67 12.16 6.61
C LEU A 151 -16.99 11.39 6.82
N PRO A 152 -18.13 11.97 6.40
CA PRO A 152 -19.45 11.34 6.61
C PRO A 152 -19.58 10.01 5.87
N VAL A 153 -20.59 9.22 6.25
CA VAL A 153 -20.89 7.87 5.74
C VAL A 153 -20.72 7.67 4.22
N PRO A 154 -21.06 8.64 3.33
CA PRO A 154 -20.79 8.48 1.90
C PRO A 154 -19.31 8.28 1.55
N ALA A 155 -18.38 8.82 2.34
CA ALA A 155 -16.95 8.62 2.13
C ALA A 155 -16.51 7.20 2.50
N LEU A 156 -17.07 6.63 3.55
CA LEU A 156 -16.88 5.21 3.89
C LEU A 156 -17.39 4.31 2.75
N ALA A 157 -18.58 4.60 2.22
CA ALA A 157 -19.14 3.88 1.09
C ALA A 157 -18.25 3.96 -0.16
N LEU A 158 -17.66 5.14 -0.43
CA LEU A 158 -16.71 5.34 -1.52
C LEU A 158 -15.41 4.55 -1.28
N LEU A 159 -14.84 4.60 -0.08
CA LEU A 159 -13.67 3.83 0.30
C LEU A 159 -13.92 2.33 0.08
N PHE A 160 -15.06 1.82 0.56
CA PHE A 160 -15.45 0.43 0.43
C PHE A 160 -15.66 0.03 -1.04
N ALA A 161 -16.44 0.79 -1.79
CA ALA A 161 -16.70 0.51 -3.22
C ALA A 161 -15.41 0.53 -4.06
N THR A 162 -14.54 1.53 -3.83
CA THR A 162 -13.25 1.63 -4.50
C THR A 162 -12.34 0.47 -4.11
N GLY A 163 -12.32 0.12 -2.83
CA GLY A 163 -11.53 -0.99 -2.30
C GLY A 163 -11.97 -2.34 -2.86
N VAL A 164 -13.28 -2.63 -2.87
CA VAL A 164 -13.85 -3.85 -3.48
C VAL A 164 -13.50 -3.93 -4.97
N PHE A 165 -13.66 -2.82 -5.70
CA PHE A 165 -13.30 -2.75 -7.13
C PHE A 165 -11.82 -3.09 -7.36
N ILE A 166 -10.91 -2.51 -6.57
CA ILE A 166 -9.47 -2.79 -6.69
C ILE A 166 -9.16 -4.24 -6.31
N ALA A 167 -9.67 -4.75 -5.19
CA ALA A 167 -9.42 -6.10 -4.71
C ALA A 167 -9.91 -7.17 -5.72
N ASP A 168 -11.07 -6.94 -6.35
CA ASP A 168 -11.59 -7.78 -7.42
C ASP A 168 -10.69 -7.71 -8.65
N ARG A 169 -10.33 -6.50 -9.08
CA ARG A 169 -9.50 -6.29 -10.28
C ARG A 169 -8.13 -6.95 -10.19
N VAL A 170 -7.52 -6.98 -8.99
CA VAL A 170 -6.26 -7.68 -8.74
C VAL A 170 -6.44 -9.15 -8.34
N LYS A 171 -7.69 -9.65 -8.26
CA LYS A 171 -8.05 -11.02 -7.88
C LYS A 171 -7.53 -11.40 -6.48
N LYS A 172 -7.70 -10.50 -5.51
CA LYS A 172 -7.24 -10.67 -4.12
C LYS A 172 -8.37 -10.67 -3.09
N MET A 173 -9.62 -10.70 -3.55
CA MET A 173 -10.79 -10.72 -2.67
C MET A 173 -10.74 -11.81 -1.57
N PRO A 174 -10.26 -13.07 -1.84
CA PRO A 174 -10.15 -14.07 -0.77
C PRO A 174 -9.22 -13.65 0.38
N ALA A 175 -8.14 -12.91 0.10
CA ALA A 175 -7.25 -12.40 1.15
C ALA A 175 -7.93 -11.31 1.99
N VAL A 176 -8.65 -10.40 1.33
CA VAL A 176 -9.41 -9.31 1.99
C VAL A 176 -10.48 -9.90 2.91
N LEU A 177 -11.32 -10.79 2.39
CA LEU A 177 -12.41 -11.39 3.17
C LEU A 177 -11.88 -12.22 4.34
N ALA A 178 -10.81 -12.99 4.13
CA ALA A 178 -10.19 -13.77 5.21
C ALA A 178 -9.58 -12.84 6.29
N PHE A 179 -8.89 -11.76 5.88
CA PHE A 179 -8.35 -10.80 6.83
C PHE A 179 -9.48 -10.12 7.63
N LEU A 180 -10.44 -9.48 6.96
CA LEU A 180 -11.52 -8.75 7.64
C LEU A 180 -12.37 -9.68 8.51
N GLY A 181 -12.73 -10.86 7.99
CA GLY A 181 -13.52 -11.83 8.73
C GLY A 181 -12.84 -12.29 10.02
N VAL A 182 -11.58 -12.69 9.95
CA VAL A 182 -10.81 -13.13 11.13
C VAL A 182 -10.49 -11.98 12.06
N HIS A 183 -10.13 -10.80 11.52
CA HIS A 183 -9.84 -9.59 12.30
C HIS A 183 -11.04 -9.21 13.18
N PHE A 184 -12.20 -8.98 12.59
CA PHE A 184 -13.38 -8.60 13.34
C PHE A 184 -13.93 -9.74 14.21
N LEU A 185 -13.77 -11.01 13.81
CA LEU A 185 -14.13 -12.15 14.64
C LEU A 185 -13.32 -12.18 15.95
N LEU A 186 -12.00 -11.99 15.87
CA LEU A 186 -11.13 -12.00 17.06
C LEU A 186 -11.49 -10.86 18.00
N PHE A 187 -11.64 -9.64 17.49
CA PHE A 187 -12.05 -8.49 18.32
C PHE A 187 -13.47 -8.66 18.89
N THR A 188 -14.40 -9.26 18.13
CA THR A 188 -15.73 -9.61 18.65
C THR A 188 -15.64 -10.59 19.82
N ILE A 189 -14.83 -11.66 19.69
CA ILE A 189 -14.63 -12.62 20.79
C ILE A 189 -14.07 -11.91 22.02
N THR A 190 -13.06 -11.05 21.84
CA THR A 190 -12.46 -10.28 22.94
C THR A 190 -13.47 -9.34 23.62
N ALA A 191 -14.43 -8.78 22.87
CA ALA A 191 -15.50 -7.98 23.45
C ALA A 191 -16.39 -8.76 24.42
N PHE A 192 -16.53 -10.08 24.23
CA PHE A 192 -17.33 -10.94 25.11
C PHE A 192 -16.56 -11.58 26.25
N VAL A 193 -15.24 -11.82 26.08
CA VAL A 193 -14.44 -12.56 27.08
C VAL A 193 -13.35 -11.71 27.74
N GLY A 194 -13.11 -10.49 27.26
CA GLY A 194 -12.08 -9.56 27.72
C GLY A 194 -12.61 -8.17 28.00
N ASP A 195 -11.81 -7.15 27.63
CA ASP A 195 -12.19 -5.74 27.81
C ASP A 195 -12.93 -5.23 26.57
N ALA A 196 -14.26 -5.16 26.69
CA ALA A 196 -15.13 -4.66 25.62
C ALA A 196 -14.86 -3.19 25.27
N ALA A 197 -14.45 -2.36 26.24
CA ALA A 197 -14.17 -0.94 25.99
C ALA A 197 -12.92 -0.77 25.10
N LYS A 198 -11.87 -1.54 25.39
CA LYS A 198 -10.63 -1.54 24.60
C LYS A 198 -10.86 -1.93 23.14
N VAL A 199 -11.73 -2.90 22.87
CA VAL A 199 -11.96 -3.38 21.50
C VAL A 199 -13.07 -2.63 20.77
N ALA A 200 -13.89 -1.85 21.47
CA ALA A 200 -14.97 -1.06 20.85
C ALA A 200 -14.44 -0.04 19.83
N GLU A 201 -13.21 0.45 20.02
CA GLU A 201 -12.55 1.38 19.10
C GLU A 201 -12.32 0.74 17.72
N MET A 202 -12.06 -0.56 17.64
CA MET A 202 -11.84 -1.28 16.37
C MET A 202 -13.07 -1.26 15.45
N TYR A 203 -14.25 -0.98 15.99
CA TYR A 203 -15.51 -0.88 15.24
C TYR A 203 -15.95 0.56 14.96
N ARG A 204 -15.13 1.53 15.37
CA ARG A 204 -15.38 2.96 15.19
C ARG A 204 -14.28 3.60 14.34
N GLU A 205 -14.51 4.81 13.93
CA GLU A 205 -13.50 5.68 13.35
C GLU A 205 -12.47 6.08 14.43
N PRO A 206 -11.18 6.10 14.10
CA PRO A 206 -10.57 5.90 12.76
C PRO A 206 -10.21 4.44 12.42
N ASP A 207 -10.27 3.51 13.39
CA ASP A 207 -9.68 2.16 13.26
C ASP A 207 -10.43 1.27 12.27
N LEU A 208 -11.77 1.37 12.22
CA LEU A 208 -12.57 0.69 11.20
C LEU A 208 -12.12 1.08 9.78
N HIS A 209 -11.95 2.38 9.54
CA HIS A 209 -11.51 2.90 8.24
C HIS A 209 -10.09 2.47 7.91
N ALA A 210 -9.19 2.50 8.91
CA ALA A 210 -7.81 2.02 8.77
C ALA A 210 -7.77 0.53 8.39
N ALA A 211 -8.56 -0.31 9.05
CA ALA A 211 -8.65 -1.75 8.76
C ALA A 211 -9.17 -2.00 7.33
N LEU A 212 -10.18 -1.26 6.86
CA LEU A 212 -10.69 -1.36 5.49
C LEU A 212 -9.67 -0.87 4.46
N PHE A 213 -9.07 0.29 4.67
CA PHE A 213 -8.02 0.81 3.79
C PHE A 213 -6.85 -0.17 3.68
N PHE A 214 -6.37 -0.65 4.81
CA PHE A 214 -5.29 -1.64 4.88
C PHE A 214 -5.64 -2.92 4.13
N ALA A 215 -6.84 -3.47 4.35
CA ALA A 215 -7.30 -4.70 3.70
C ALA A 215 -7.35 -4.55 2.17
N PHE A 216 -7.89 -3.42 1.68
CA PHE A 216 -8.11 -3.23 0.25
C PHE A 216 -6.88 -2.79 -0.52
N PHE A 217 -5.99 -1.99 0.09
CA PHE A 217 -4.88 -1.35 -0.65
C PHE A 217 -3.49 -1.88 -0.28
N MET A 218 -3.33 -2.54 0.87
CA MET A 218 -2.03 -3.05 1.30
C MET A 218 -1.95 -4.59 1.32
N VAL A 219 -2.96 -5.28 1.84
CA VAL A 219 -3.04 -6.76 1.83
C VAL A 219 -3.14 -7.31 0.41
N THR A 220 -3.75 -6.56 -0.49
CA THR A 220 -3.97 -6.95 -1.89
C THR A 220 -2.76 -6.76 -2.80
N ASP A 221 -1.62 -6.24 -2.30
CA ASP A 221 -0.44 -5.97 -3.14
C ASP A 221 0.03 -7.23 -3.90
N PRO A 222 -0.08 -7.26 -5.25
CA PRO A 222 0.16 -8.48 -6.01
C PRO A 222 1.58 -9.04 -5.91
N PRO A 223 2.66 -8.22 -5.85
CA PRO A 223 4.01 -8.71 -5.68
C PRO A 223 4.26 -9.47 -4.38
N THR A 224 3.56 -9.14 -3.29
CA THR A 224 3.85 -9.62 -1.95
C THR A 224 2.80 -10.58 -1.38
N SER A 225 1.66 -10.73 -2.07
CA SER A 225 0.57 -11.63 -1.67
C SER A 225 0.44 -12.85 -2.62
N PRO A 226 -0.10 -14.00 -2.15
CA PRO A 226 -0.21 -15.23 -2.94
C PRO A 226 -1.15 -15.07 -4.14
N PRO A 227 -0.87 -15.78 -5.27
CA PRO A 227 -1.74 -15.74 -6.46
C PRO A 227 -3.00 -16.64 -6.35
N LYS A 228 -2.93 -17.78 -5.61
CA LYS A 228 -4.02 -18.75 -5.53
C LYS A 228 -4.96 -18.43 -4.37
N ALA A 229 -6.27 -18.54 -4.58
CA ALA A 229 -7.30 -18.21 -3.58
C ALA A 229 -7.10 -18.94 -2.24
N ARG A 230 -6.78 -20.24 -2.25
CA ARG A 230 -6.51 -21.02 -1.03
C ARG A 230 -5.36 -20.41 -0.19
N ASP A 231 -4.27 -20.04 -0.87
CA ASP A 231 -3.10 -19.45 -0.21
C ASP A 231 -3.40 -18.00 0.26
N GLN A 232 -4.27 -17.29 -0.46
CA GLN A 232 -4.74 -15.95 -0.08
C GLN A 232 -5.53 -16.00 1.24
N ILE A 233 -6.38 -17.02 1.44
CA ILE A 233 -7.10 -17.21 2.70
C ILE A 233 -6.08 -17.38 3.85
N GLY A 234 -5.09 -18.28 3.71
CA GLY A 234 -4.04 -18.45 4.70
C GLY A 234 -3.26 -17.16 4.98
N PHE A 235 -2.95 -16.40 3.94
CA PHE A 235 -2.27 -15.11 4.05
C PHE A 235 -3.11 -14.09 4.83
N GLY A 236 -4.39 -13.96 4.52
CA GLY A 236 -5.32 -13.08 5.23
C GLY A 236 -5.48 -13.48 6.71
N VAL A 237 -5.64 -14.79 6.99
CA VAL A 237 -5.72 -15.31 8.37
C VAL A 237 -4.46 -14.99 9.16
N ILE A 238 -3.26 -15.27 8.60
CA ILE A 238 -1.98 -14.95 9.27
C ILE A 238 -1.88 -13.46 9.55
N THR A 239 -2.21 -12.61 8.56
CA THR A 239 -2.22 -11.16 8.73
C THR A 239 -3.13 -10.76 9.89
N ALA A 240 -4.36 -11.24 9.95
CA ALA A 240 -5.33 -10.89 10.99
C ALA A 240 -4.91 -11.36 12.38
N VAL A 241 -4.50 -12.63 12.51
CA VAL A 241 -4.10 -13.21 13.80
C VAL A 241 -2.88 -12.49 14.36
N VAL A 242 -1.85 -12.26 13.53
CA VAL A 242 -0.64 -11.56 14.00
C VAL A 242 -0.95 -10.11 14.33
N SER A 243 -1.77 -9.41 13.52
CA SER A 243 -2.22 -8.04 13.84
C SER A 243 -2.92 -8.00 15.21
N TYR A 244 -3.85 -8.92 15.45
CA TYR A 244 -4.57 -9.04 16.72
C TYR A 244 -3.59 -9.28 17.89
N LEU A 245 -2.66 -10.22 17.75
CA LEU A 245 -1.68 -10.50 18.80
C LEU A 245 -0.77 -9.32 19.11
N VAL A 246 -0.32 -8.58 18.09
CA VAL A 246 0.49 -7.37 18.29
C VAL A 246 -0.33 -6.27 18.97
N PHE A 247 -1.60 -6.11 18.62
CA PHE A 247 -2.51 -5.18 19.30
C PHE A 247 -2.69 -5.54 20.78
N GLU A 248 -3.04 -6.79 21.07
CA GLU A 248 -3.35 -7.23 22.44
C GLU A 248 -2.12 -7.28 23.35
N LEU A 249 -0.98 -7.79 22.86
CA LEU A 249 0.19 -8.06 23.68
C LEU A 249 1.17 -6.88 23.74
N VAL A 250 1.23 -6.07 22.68
CA VAL A 250 2.21 -4.97 22.54
C VAL A 250 1.54 -3.60 22.62
N GLY A 251 0.28 -3.48 22.17
CA GLY A 251 -0.42 -2.19 22.09
C GLY A 251 0.17 -1.25 21.03
N ALA A 252 0.83 -1.79 20.01
CA ALA A 252 1.57 -1.00 19.04
C ALA A 252 0.68 -0.45 17.91
N VAL A 253 0.81 0.82 17.58
CA VAL A 253 0.05 1.49 16.49
C VAL A 253 0.30 0.87 15.11
N TYR A 254 1.41 0.16 14.93
CA TYR A 254 1.77 -0.52 13.68
C TYR A 254 1.24 -1.96 13.59
N PHE A 255 0.31 -2.37 14.45
CA PHE A 255 -0.18 -3.76 14.53
C PHE A 255 -0.64 -4.36 13.20
N LEU A 256 -1.40 -3.61 12.39
CA LEU A 256 -1.83 -4.03 11.05
C LEU A 256 -0.64 -4.32 10.14
N LEU A 257 0.32 -3.41 10.14
CA LEU A 257 1.51 -3.50 9.29
C LEU A 257 2.41 -4.66 9.71
N ALA A 258 2.58 -4.90 11.01
CA ALA A 258 3.31 -6.04 11.55
C ALA A 258 2.71 -7.38 11.10
N GLY A 259 1.37 -7.51 11.17
CA GLY A 259 0.66 -8.67 10.67
C GLY A 259 0.94 -8.93 9.19
N LEU A 260 0.90 -7.89 8.36
CA LEU A 260 1.22 -8.00 6.95
C LEU A 260 2.68 -8.42 6.69
N LEU A 261 3.64 -7.86 7.42
CA LEU A 261 5.05 -8.21 7.27
C LEU A 261 5.32 -9.69 7.61
N VAL A 262 4.70 -10.22 8.66
CA VAL A 262 4.80 -11.64 9.02
C VAL A 262 4.17 -12.52 7.93
N ALA A 263 2.99 -12.17 7.42
CA ALA A 263 2.36 -12.87 6.32
C ALA A 263 3.22 -12.81 5.03
N ASN A 264 3.89 -11.69 4.78
CA ASN A 264 4.83 -11.56 3.66
C ASN A 264 6.03 -12.52 3.80
N VAL A 265 6.59 -12.70 5.02
CA VAL A 265 7.66 -13.70 5.29
C VAL A 265 7.15 -15.10 5.00
N TRP A 266 5.96 -15.46 5.48
CA TRP A 266 5.34 -16.75 5.20
C TRP A 266 5.19 -17.00 3.69
N GLU A 267 4.68 -16.04 2.92
CA GLU A 267 4.54 -16.16 1.47
C GLU A 267 5.89 -16.25 0.77
N GLY A 268 6.89 -15.48 1.21
CA GLY A 268 8.26 -15.56 0.72
C GLY A 268 8.86 -16.95 0.91
N GLY A 269 8.72 -17.54 2.10
CA GLY A 269 9.16 -18.90 2.42
C GLY A 269 8.41 -19.96 1.60
N ARG A 270 7.09 -19.79 1.42
CA ARG A 270 6.27 -20.67 0.58
C ARG A 270 6.74 -20.65 -0.89
N ARG A 271 7.00 -19.47 -1.44
CA ARG A 271 7.55 -19.33 -2.80
C ARG A 271 8.91 -20.00 -2.94
N TYR A 272 9.76 -19.86 -1.95
CA TYR A 272 11.08 -20.50 -1.94
C TYR A 272 10.95 -22.03 -1.97
N ARG A 273 10.13 -22.62 -1.08
CA ARG A 273 9.89 -24.07 -1.04
C ARG A 273 9.34 -24.64 -2.35
N LEU A 274 8.33 -23.98 -2.92
CA LEU A 274 7.72 -24.41 -4.19
C LEU A 274 8.71 -24.42 -5.36
N ARG A 275 9.72 -23.55 -5.33
CA ARG A 275 10.78 -23.54 -6.35
C ARG A 275 11.77 -24.64 -6.14
N ALA A 276 12.24 -24.84 -4.91
CA ALA A 276 13.15 -25.92 -4.59
C ALA A 276 12.60 -27.28 -5.06
N LEU A 277 11.30 -27.52 -4.87
CA LEU A 277 10.62 -28.72 -5.36
C LEU A 277 10.60 -28.84 -6.89
N ARG A 278 10.46 -27.74 -7.62
CA ARG A 278 10.45 -27.73 -9.10
C ARG A 278 11.85 -27.94 -9.71
N THR A 279 12.90 -27.55 -9.02
CA THR A 279 14.28 -27.74 -9.48
C THR A 279 14.82 -29.14 -9.15
N ALA A 280 14.15 -29.89 -8.26
CA ALA A 280 14.48 -31.26 -7.89
C ALA A 280 13.76 -32.31 -8.76
N GLN A 281 12.82 -31.91 -9.61
CA GLN A 281 12.15 -32.70 -10.64
C GLN A 281 12.79 -32.47 -12.02
#